data_28fdc229f444c8373e12be610c095be0
#
_entry.id   28fdc229f444c8373e12be610c095be0
#
_cell.length_a   1.000
_cell.length_b   1.000
_cell.length_c   1.000
_cell.angle_alpha   90.00
_cell.angle_beta   90.00
_cell.angle_gamma   90.00
#
_symmetry.space_group_name_H-M   'P 1'
#
loop_
_entity.id
_entity.type
_entity.pdbx_description
1 polymer ?
#
loop_
_entity_poly.entity_id
_entity_poly.type
_entity_poly.pdbx_seq_one_letter_code
_entity_poly.pdbx_strand_id
1 'polypeptide(L)'
;MGPDELTETTEDEAKRNPFLKSVPRIPSSGRGAVGSEGFESDDIEDQQSSIDTILEQVSLIRFDQSQSRLARELTYCLDDRGFLSDPAEEICGYLNAELPHLLEVVQILQRSVEPAGVFAWSLKDCFRIQLEAKNRYDTLIAKLLDRLDLVAQQELVGICNLCGVDREDAAEMLADIRLLTPAPLQPVTQLPETSRAPELIFDQDDDGKISVRLNEVALPQMLADDAMFSAVKAIETDQKAMAYYRDCYRGAASFVIAMQKRANTLLRIGQVIAGKQEKFIRTGRSLDKKPLTMGALASELGLNKSTISRALSNCLIETKRGLLNPIDCLARPLSEESPERTREQVLQRLSLLIRTENKNAPHSDEELARQLANAKFKISRRTVAKYRGLLDIRGVYQRRKAAR
;
A
#
# COMPACT_ATOMS: atom_id res chain seq x y z
N MET A 1 19.74 3.89 -4.41
CA MET A 1 19.91 4.99 -3.43
C MET A 1 18.53 5.39 -2.95
N GLY A 2 18.26 5.25 -1.67
CA GLY A 2 17.05 5.74 -1.02
C GLY A 2 17.12 7.25 -0.80
N PRO A 3 16.00 7.90 -0.37
CA PRO A 3 15.95 9.33 -0.10
C PRO A 3 17.02 9.80 0.90
N ASP A 4 17.30 8.99 1.92
CA ASP A 4 18.28 9.33 2.96
C ASP A 4 19.71 9.16 2.47
N GLU A 5 20.03 8.09 1.73
CA GLU A 5 21.30 7.95 1.03
C GLU A 5 21.53 9.10 0.06
N LEU A 6 20.44 9.58 -0.58
CA LEU A 6 20.52 10.75 -1.47
C LEU A 6 20.80 12.02 -0.66
N THR A 7 20.16 12.21 0.50
CA THR A 7 20.39 13.38 1.34
C THR A 7 21.81 13.37 1.89
N GLU A 8 22.29 12.25 2.39
CA GLU A 8 23.67 12.09 2.87
C GLU A 8 24.69 12.26 1.74
N THR A 9 24.46 11.63 0.59
CA THR A 9 25.32 11.78 -0.59
C THR A 9 25.33 13.23 -1.10
N THR A 10 24.18 13.93 -1.06
CA THR A 10 24.10 15.33 -1.50
C THR A 10 24.81 16.27 -0.55
N GLU A 11 24.74 16.02 0.75
CA GLU A 11 25.46 16.77 1.76
C GLU A 11 26.97 16.54 1.68
N ASP A 12 27.39 15.30 1.46
CA ASP A 12 28.80 14.96 1.30
C ASP A 12 29.41 15.53 -0.01
N GLU A 13 28.67 15.46 -1.12
CA GLU A 13 29.07 16.08 -2.38
C GLU A 13 29.12 17.61 -2.25
N ALA A 14 28.16 18.23 -1.53
CA ALA A 14 28.20 19.66 -1.27
C ALA A 14 29.38 20.09 -0.39
N LYS A 15 29.84 19.23 0.54
CA LYS A 15 31.05 19.48 1.34
C LYS A 15 32.33 19.34 0.49
N ARG A 16 32.34 18.44 -0.49
CA ARG A 16 33.50 18.15 -1.34
C ARG A 16 33.63 19.10 -2.52
N ASN A 17 32.51 19.62 -3.03
CA ASN A 17 32.47 20.43 -4.23
C ASN A 17 32.02 21.87 -3.92
N PRO A 18 32.93 22.87 -4.03
CA PRO A 18 32.63 24.25 -3.64
C PRO A 18 31.56 24.93 -4.51
N PHE A 19 31.29 24.40 -5.69
CA PHE A 19 30.31 24.95 -6.63
C PHE A 19 28.92 24.32 -6.50
N LEU A 20 28.73 23.39 -5.55
CA LEU A 20 27.44 22.75 -5.29
C LEU A 20 26.76 23.39 -4.09
N LYS A 21 25.60 24.00 -4.29
CA LYS A 21 24.82 24.63 -3.25
C LYS A 21 23.49 23.92 -3.07
N SER A 22 23.14 23.62 -1.81
CA SER A 22 21.76 23.24 -1.46
C SER A 22 20.88 24.49 -1.42
N VAL A 23 19.69 24.42 -2.00
CA VAL A 23 18.68 25.46 -1.82
C VAL A 23 18.14 25.35 -0.40
N PRO A 24 18.13 26.46 0.37
CA PRO A 24 17.56 26.44 1.73
C PRO A 24 16.12 25.97 1.68
N ARG A 25 15.79 24.96 2.50
CA ARG A 25 14.42 24.46 2.65
C ARG A 25 13.56 25.56 3.29
N ILE A 26 12.49 25.97 2.63
CA ILE A 26 11.43 26.73 3.29
C ILE A 26 10.64 25.68 4.10
N PRO A 27 10.59 25.77 5.44
CA PRO A 27 9.86 24.78 6.22
C PRO A 27 8.37 24.93 5.94
N SER A 28 7.83 24.00 5.13
CA SER A 28 6.39 23.80 5.09
C SER A 28 5.99 23.16 6.42
N SER A 29 5.16 23.82 7.18
CA SER A 29 4.65 23.37 8.47
C SER A 29 3.96 22.01 8.35
N GLY A 30 4.57 20.92 8.84
CA GLY A 30 3.92 19.63 8.95
C GLY A 30 4.86 18.43 9.09
N ARG A 31 5.04 18.00 10.33
CA ARG A 31 5.44 16.66 10.85
C ARG A 31 6.86 16.15 10.55
N GLY A 32 7.54 15.89 11.66
CA GLY A 32 8.96 15.56 11.79
C GLY A 32 9.41 14.22 11.20
N ALA A 33 10.67 14.23 10.80
CA ALA A 33 11.42 13.08 10.27
C ALA A 33 12.30 12.46 11.36
N VAL A 34 12.43 11.13 11.36
CA VAL A 34 13.41 10.35 12.13
C VAL A 34 14.15 9.41 11.16
N GLY A 35 15.44 9.31 11.32
CA GLY A 35 16.46 8.79 10.38
C GLY A 35 16.51 7.28 10.01
N SER A 36 17.32 6.92 9.01
CA SER A 36 17.34 5.63 8.33
C SER A 36 18.69 4.92 8.27
N GLU A 37 18.70 3.61 8.29
CA GLU A 37 19.79 2.73 7.84
C GLU A 37 19.32 1.70 6.82
N GLY A 38 20.21 1.33 5.89
CA GLY A 38 19.87 0.69 4.64
C GLY A 38 19.56 -0.82 4.68
N PHE A 39 18.89 -1.28 3.63
CA PHE A 39 18.66 -2.69 3.34
C PHE A 39 19.12 -3.04 1.92
N GLU A 40 19.93 -4.10 1.82
CA GLU A 40 20.36 -4.72 0.58
C GLU A 40 19.21 -5.52 -0.05
N SER A 41 19.11 -5.40 -1.39
CA SER A 41 18.09 -6.07 -2.18
C SER A 41 18.65 -7.38 -2.73
N ASP A 42 18.38 -8.47 -2.05
CA ASP A 42 18.31 -9.79 -2.69
C ASP A 42 17.16 -10.58 -2.05
N ASP A 43 16.42 -11.32 -2.89
CA ASP A 43 15.24 -12.13 -2.60
C ASP A 43 13.90 -11.45 -2.85
N ILE A 44 13.56 -11.35 -4.15
CA ILE A 44 12.14 -11.41 -4.56
C ILE A 44 11.75 -12.90 -4.53
N GLU A 45 11.67 -13.47 -3.35
CA GLU A 45 10.85 -14.64 -3.12
C GLU A 45 9.39 -14.25 -3.33
N ASP A 46 8.62 -15.17 -3.89
CA ASP A 46 7.17 -15.09 -4.08
C ASP A 46 6.52 -14.73 -2.71
N GLN A 47 6.38 -13.44 -2.39
CA GLN A 47 5.63 -13.00 -1.22
C GLN A 47 4.20 -13.48 -1.45
N GLN A 48 3.83 -14.55 -0.76
CA GLN A 48 2.44 -14.92 -0.61
C GLN A 48 1.67 -13.64 -0.25
N SER A 49 0.69 -13.31 -1.04
CA SER A 49 -0.10 -12.11 -0.79
C SER A 49 -0.64 -12.19 0.64
N SER A 50 -0.65 -11.09 1.37
CA SER A 50 -1.20 -11.06 2.74
C SER A 50 -2.62 -11.66 2.80
N ILE A 51 -3.37 -11.54 1.71
CA ILE A 51 -4.69 -12.15 1.53
C ILE A 51 -4.60 -13.68 1.43
N ASP A 52 -3.59 -14.25 0.75
CA ASP A 52 -3.43 -15.71 0.66
C ASP A 52 -3.14 -16.31 2.06
N THR A 53 -2.34 -15.61 2.87
CA THR A 53 -2.08 -16.00 4.27
C THR A 53 -3.37 -15.97 5.12
N ILE A 54 -4.21 -14.96 4.96
CA ILE A 54 -5.51 -14.90 5.67
C ILE A 54 -6.44 -16.01 5.20
N LEU A 55 -6.49 -16.31 3.89
CA LEU A 55 -7.29 -17.40 3.35
C LEU A 55 -6.86 -18.76 3.90
N GLU A 56 -5.57 -19.00 4.09
CA GLU A 56 -5.06 -20.21 4.73
C GLU A 56 -5.56 -20.31 6.17
N GLN A 57 -5.47 -19.25 6.96
CA GLN A 57 -5.98 -19.22 8.34
C GLN A 57 -7.49 -19.44 8.39
N VAL A 58 -8.26 -18.75 7.54
CA VAL A 58 -9.72 -18.91 7.44
C VAL A 58 -10.10 -20.36 7.11
N SER A 59 -9.28 -21.06 6.31
CA SER A 59 -9.52 -22.48 5.99
C SER A 59 -9.34 -23.42 7.16
N LEU A 60 -8.60 -23.03 8.19
CA LEU A 60 -8.35 -23.82 9.41
C LEU A 60 -9.44 -23.64 10.46
N ILE A 61 -10.25 -22.57 10.37
CA ILE A 61 -11.33 -22.31 11.31
C ILE A 61 -12.49 -23.29 11.05
N ARG A 62 -13.04 -23.84 12.13
CA ARG A 62 -14.19 -24.76 12.06
C ARG A 62 -15.48 -23.99 11.83
N PHE A 63 -15.82 -23.76 10.60
CA PHE A 63 -17.08 -23.20 10.14
C PHE A 63 -18.00 -24.29 9.57
N ASP A 64 -19.30 -24.03 9.59
CA ASP A 64 -20.21 -24.79 8.74
C ASP A 64 -19.98 -24.44 7.25
N GLN A 65 -20.66 -25.14 6.34
CA GLN A 65 -20.43 -24.95 4.90
C GLN A 65 -20.83 -23.54 4.42
N SER A 66 -21.85 -22.93 5.03
CA SER A 66 -22.34 -21.59 4.68
C SER A 66 -21.40 -20.51 5.24
N GLN A 67 -20.99 -20.65 6.49
CA GLN A 67 -20.05 -19.77 7.17
C GLN A 67 -18.67 -19.80 6.53
N SER A 68 -18.13 -20.98 6.21
CA SER A 68 -16.82 -21.13 5.54
C SER A 68 -16.77 -20.42 4.19
N ARG A 69 -17.88 -20.47 3.45
CA ARG A 69 -17.98 -19.76 2.19
C ARG A 69 -18.01 -18.24 2.39
N LEU A 70 -18.85 -17.77 3.32
CA LEU A 70 -19.00 -16.35 3.62
C LEU A 70 -17.67 -15.76 4.14
N ALA A 71 -16.97 -16.47 5.03
CA ALA A 71 -15.69 -16.06 5.56
C ALA A 71 -14.62 -15.86 4.49
N ARG A 72 -14.56 -16.74 3.49
CA ARG A 72 -13.63 -16.57 2.35
C ARG A 72 -14.02 -15.40 1.45
N GLU A 73 -15.30 -15.20 1.21
CA GLU A 73 -15.77 -14.07 0.40
C GLU A 73 -15.49 -12.74 1.12
N LEU A 74 -15.65 -12.67 2.43
CA LEU A 74 -15.31 -11.53 3.27
C LEU A 74 -13.82 -11.19 3.19
N THR A 75 -12.93 -12.17 3.07
CA THR A 75 -11.49 -11.93 2.91
C THR A 75 -11.17 -11.12 1.65
N TYR A 76 -11.96 -11.26 0.59
CA TYR A 76 -11.80 -10.45 -0.64
C TYR A 76 -12.42 -9.04 -0.53
N CYS A 77 -13.25 -8.79 0.49
CA CYS A 77 -13.80 -7.47 0.78
C CYS A 77 -12.85 -6.60 1.61
N LEU A 78 -11.75 -7.18 2.12
CA LEU A 78 -10.75 -6.44 2.90
C LEU A 78 -10.04 -5.40 2.04
N ASP A 79 -9.77 -4.26 2.64
CA ASP A 79 -8.87 -3.26 2.08
C ASP A 79 -7.40 -3.66 2.34
N ASP A 80 -6.45 -2.84 1.86
CA ASP A 80 -5.01 -3.04 2.06
C ASP A 80 -4.56 -2.96 3.53
N ARG A 81 -5.37 -2.38 4.42
CA ARG A 81 -5.14 -2.32 5.88
C ARG A 81 -5.71 -3.53 6.61
N GLY A 82 -6.61 -4.26 5.98
CA GLY A 82 -7.33 -5.39 6.56
C GLY A 82 -8.70 -5.04 7.12
N PHE A 83 -9.31 -3.91 6.69
CA PHE A 83 -10.61 -3.47 7.15
C PHE A 83 -11.72 -3.82 6.15
N LEU A 84 -12.92 -4.00 6.67
CA LEU A 84 -14.15 -4.04 5.89
C LEU A 84 -14.61 -2.60 5.65
N SER A 85 -14.17 -2.02 4.54
CA SER A 85 -14.40 -0.58 4.24
C SER A 85 -15.84 -0.26 3.83
N ASP A 86 -16.60 -1.25 3.36
CA ASP A 86 -18.00 -1.07 2.97
C ASP A 86 -18.94 -1.30 4.16
N PRO A 87 -20.06 -0.60 4.26
CA PRO A 87 -21.09 -0.86 5.27
C PRO A 87 -21.59 -2.31 5.24
N ALA A 88 -21.95 -2.84 6.40
CA ALA A 88 -22.40 -4.23 6.51
C ALA A 88 -23.60 -4.56 5.60
N GLU A 89 -24.52 -3.61 5.41
CA GLU A 89 -25.68 -3.74 4.52
C GLU A 89 -25.28 -3.87 3.05
N GLU A 90 -24.28 -3.12 2.60
CA GLU A 90 -23.77 -3.23 1.25
C GLU A 90 -23.05 -4.56 1.02
N ILE A 91 -22.24 -5.00 1.99
CA ILE A 91 -21.58 -6.30 1.95
C ILE A 91 -22.65 -7.43 1.91
N CYS A 92 -23.72 -7.32 2.69
CA CYS A 92 -24.85 -8.25 2.62
C CYS A 92 -25.46 -8.31 1.21
N GLY A 93 -25.61 -7.15 0.56
CA GLY A 93 -26.11 -7.08 -0.82
C GLY A 93 -25.19 -7.77 -1.83
N TYR A 94 -23.88 -7.53 -1.74
CA TYR A 94 -22.88 -8.16 -2.63
C TYR A 94 -22.74 -9.67 -2.37
N LEU A 95 -22.79 -10.07 -1.10
CA LEU A 95 -22.57 -11.44 -0.68
C LEU A 95 -23.89 -12.24 -0.59
N ASN A 96 -25.04 -11.60 -0.80
CA ASN A 96 -26.37 -12.19 -0.65
C ASN A 96 -26.51 -12.97 0.65
N ALA A 97 -26.06 -12.37 1.76
CA ALA A 97 -26.06 -12.92 3.10
C ALA A 97 -27.02 -12.14 3.99
N GLU A 98 -27.58 -12.80 5.00
CA GLU A 98 -28.37 -12.12 6.03
C GLU A 98 -27.43 -11.38 7.01
N LEU A 99 -27.80 -10.16 7.38
CA LEU A 99 -26.99 -9.32 8.27
C LEU A 99 -26.60 -10.01 9.60
N PRO A 100 -27.49 -10.72 10.33
CA PRO A 100 -27.10 -11.40 11.56
C PRO A 100 -26.04 -12.47 11.31
N HIS A 101 -26.17 -13.24 10.23
CA HIS A 101 -25.23 -14.29 9.86
C HIS A 101 -23.86 -13.74 9.46
N LEU A 102 -23.85 -12.63 8.74
CA LEU A 102 -22.60 -11.92 8.37
C LEU A 102 -21.86 -11.43 9.61
N LEU A 103 -22.57 -10.77 10.55
CA LEU A 103 -21.98 -10.25 11.79
C LEU A 103 -21.41 -11.37 12.68
N GLU A 104 -22.09 -12.51 12.76
CA GLU A 104 -21.61 -13.69 13.49
C GLU A 104 -20.29 -14.20 12.89
N VAL A 105 -20.22 -14.37 11.57
CA VAL A 105 -19.00 -14.82 10.89
C VAL A 105 -17.86 -13.82 11.07
N VAL A 106 -18.14 -12.52 10.95
CA VAL A 106 -17.13 -11.47 11.17
C VAL A 106 -16.58 -11.52 12.60
N GLN A 107 -17.44 -11.71 13.62
CA GLN A 107 -16.96 -11.82 15.00
C GLN A 107 -16.05 -13.04 15.23
N ILE A 108 -16.36 -14.16 14.60
CA ILE A 108 -15.49 -15.35 14.68
C ILE A 108 -14.14 -15.08 13.99
N LEU A 109 -14.16 -14.45 12.81
CA LEU A 109 -12.95 -14.08 12.09
C LEU A 109 -12.08 -13.11 12.88
N GLN A 110 -12.66 -12.06 13.46
CA GLN A 110 -11.96 -11.06 14.28
C GLN A 110 -11.22 -11.68 15.48
N ARG A 111 -11.74 -12.80 16.02
CA ARG A 111 -11.14 -13.50 17.17
C ARG A 111 -10.13 -14.57 16.79
N SER A 112 -10.21 -15.10 15.58
CA SER A 112 -9.48 -16.31 15.19
C SER A 112 -8.36 -16.05 14.18
N VAL A 113 -8.36 -14.88 13.53
CA VAL A 113 -7.39 -14.54 12.47
C VAL A 113 -6.28 -13.66 13.02
N GLU A 114 -5.05 -13.97 12.67
CA GLU A 114 -3.88 -13.17 12.96
C GLU A 114 -3.34 -12.48 11.69
N PRO A 115 -2.86 -11.23 11.82
CA PRO A 115 -2.75 -10.43 13.04
C PRO A 115 -4.09 -9.89 13.55
N ALA A 116 -4.21 -9.74 14.88
CA ALA A 116 -5.42 -9.20 15.51
C ALA A 116 -5.76 -7.80 14.93
N GLY A 117 -7.05 -7.54 14.73
CA GLY A 117 -7.53 -6.28 14.12
C GLY A 117 -7.89 -6.38 12.65
N VAL A 118 -7.64 -7.52 12.00
CA VAL A 118 -8.17 -7.83 10.67
C VAL A 118 -9.69 -8.02 10.75
N PHE A 119 -10.42 -7.73 9.67
CA PHE A 119 -11.88 -7.68 9.59
C PHE A 119 -12.56 -6.61 10.48
N ALA A 120 -11.80 -5.60 10.93
CA ALA A 120 -12.38 -4.46 11.63
C ALA A 120 -13.17 -3.55 10.66
N TRP A 121 -14.20 -2.87 11.19
CA TRP A 121 -15.00 -1.90 10.43
C TRP A 121 -14.39 -0.49 10.43
N SER A 122 -13.53 -0.21 11.38
CA SER A 122 -12.90 1.10 11.56
C SER A 122 -11.60 0.97 12.34
N LEU A 123 -10.80 2.04 12.37
CA LEU A 123 -9.58 2.11 13.18
C LEU A 123 -9.89 1.89 14.68
N LYS A 124 -10.98 2.46 15.18
CA LYS A 124 -11.43 2.27 16.55
C LYS A 124 -11.72 0.79 16.85
N ASP A 125 -12.42 0.13 15.91
CA ASP A 125 -12.76 -1.30 16.03
C ASP A 125 -11.51 -2.18 15.95
N CYS A 126 -10.55 -1.85 15.08
CA CYS A 126 -9.26 -2.51 14.99
C CYS A 126 -8.48 -2.45 16.31
N PHE A 127 -8.41 -1.27 16.93
CA PHE A 127 -7.73 -1.10 18.21
C PHE A 127 -8.47 -1.83 19.34
N ARG A 128 -9.80 -1.84 19.33
CA ARG A 128 -10.61 -2.63 20.28
C ARG A 128 -10.25 -4.12 20.20
N ILE A 129 -10.25 -4.70 18.99
CA ILE A 129 -9.93 -6.12 18.78
C ILE A 129 -8.51 -6.45 19.26
N GLN A 130 -7.52 -5.60 18.96
CA GLN A 130 -6.14 -5.82 19.40
C GLN A 130 -6.00 -5.73 20.92
N LEU A 131 -6.70 -4.81 21.58
CA LEU A 131 -6.68 -4.65 23.03
C LEU A 131 -7.41 -5.81 23.72
N GLU A 132 -8.53 -6.29 23.14
CA GLU A 132 -9.22 -7.50 23.60
C GLU A 132 -8.30 -8.73 23.53
N ALA A 133 -7.57 -8.91 22.44
CA ALA A 133 -6.61 -10.00 22.26
C ALA A 133 -5.44 -9.94 23.28
N LYS A 134 -5.05 -8.73 23.71
CA LYS A 134 -4.02 -8.51 24.74
C LYS A 134 -4.58 -8.50 26.18
N ASN A 135 -5.88 -8.71 26.37
CA ASN A 135 -6.57 -8.56 27.66
C ASN A 135 -6.36 -7.18 28.33
N ARG A 136 -6.25 -6.13 27.52
CA ARG A 136 -6.05 -4.73 27.97
C ARG A 136 -7.24 -3.81 27.64
N TYR A 137 -8.36 -4.37 27.19
CA TYR A 137 -9.56 -3.60 26.88
C TYR A 137 -10.46 -3.46 28.11
N ASP A 138 -10.66 -2.24 28.57
CA ASP A 138 -11.53 -1.90 29.70
C ASP A 138 -12.45 -0.70 29.37
N THR A 139 -13.28 -0.31 30.33
CA THR A 139 -14.21 0.81 30.17
C THR A 139 -13.55 2.18 30.02
N LEU A 140 -12.33 2.36 30.54
CA LEU A 140 -11.57 3.61 30.45
C LEU A 140 -10.92 3.72 29.08
N ILE A 141 -10.30 2.63 28.61
CA ILE A 141 -9.73 2.55 27.26
C ILE A 141 -10.83 2.70 26.20
N ALA A 142 -12.03 2.12 26.42
CA ALA A 142 -13.17 2.32 25.52
C ALA A 142 -13.51 3.81 25.31
N LYS A 143 -13.56 4.59 26.41
CA LYS A 143 -13.76 6.05 26.33
C LYS A 143 -12.64 6.77 25.60
N LEU A 144 -11.40 6.33 25.78
CA LEU A 144 -10.24 6.93 25.10
C LEU A 144 -10.25 6.63 23.60
N LEU A 145 -10.69 5.43 23.19
CA LEU A 145 -10.87 5.08 21.77
C LEU A 145 -11.98 5.89 21.09
N ASP A 146 -12.95 6.44 21.82
CA ASP A 146 -13.92 7.39 21.29
C ASP A 146 -13.32 8.77 20.98
N ARG A 147 -12.15 9.06 21.53
CA ARG A 147 -11.46 10.35 21.42
C ARG A 147 -10.00 10.14 20.97
N LEU A 148 -9.82 9.44 19.85
CA LEU A 148 -8.51 9.22 19.23
C LEU A 148 -7.78 10.53 18.87
N ASP A 149 -8.51 11.63 18.76
CA ASP A 149 -7.95 12.98 18.61
C ASP A 149 -7.00 13.36 19.76
N LEU A 150 -7.37 13.06 21.02
CA LEU A 150 -6.52 13.30 22.18
C LEU A 150 -5.26 12.41 22.17
N VAL A 151 -5.42 11.18 21.71
CA VAL A 151 -4.29 10.23 21.53
C VAL A 151 -3.31 10.75 20.48
N ALA A 152 -3.82 11.24 19.35
CA ALA A 152 -3.01 11.79 18.27
C ALA A 152 -2.24 13.05 18.68
N GLN A 153 -2.87 13.91 19.47
CA GLN A 153 -2.27 15.15 20.01
C GLN A 153 -1.39 14.91 21.24
N GLN A 154 -1.39 13.69 21.81
CA GLN A 154 -0.66 13.34 23.03
C GLN A 154 -1.03 14.21 24.25
N GLU A 155 -2.29 14.62 24.31
CA GLU A 155 -2.78 15.54 25.32
C GLU A 155 -3.10 14.80 26.66
N LEU A 156 -2.06 14.56 27.47
CA LEU A 156 -2.20 13.84 28.74
C LEU A 156 -3.24 14.46 29.68
N VAL A 157 -3.33 15.79 29.74
CA VAL A 157 -4.29 16.49 30.60
C VAL A 157 -5.72 16.20 30.13
N GLY A 158 -5.96 16.20 28.82
CA GLY A 158 -7.26 15.84 28.23
C GLY A 158 -7.64 14.40 28.54
N ILE A 159 -6.68 13.47 28.48
CA ILE A 159 -6.88 12.05 28.81
C ILE A 159 -7.20 11.87 30.30
N CYS A 160 -6.46 12.50 31.21
CA CYS A 160 -6.73 12.47 32.64
C CYS A 160 -8.16 12.95 32.96
N ASN A 161 -8.58 14.06 32.36
CA ASN A 161 -9.92 14.63 32.57
C ASN A 161 -11.04 13.72 31.98
N LEU A 162 -10.80 13.11 30.82
CA LEU A 162 -11.75 12.22 30.15
C LEU A 162 -11.98 10.92 30.92
N CYS A 163 -10.89 10.31 31.36
CA CYS A 163 -10.92 8.98 32.00
C CYS A 163 -11.01 9.06 33.53
N GLY A 164 -10.72 10.21 34.13
CA GLY A 164 -10.71 10.38 35.60
C GLY A 164 -9.55 9.65 36.27
N VAL A 165 -8.41 9.52 35.57
CA VAL A 165 -7.19 8.84 36.01
C VAL A 165 -6.06 9.82 36.30
N ASP A 166 -5.04 9.36 37.02
CA ASP A 166 -3.86 10.17 37.22
C ASP A 166 -2.95 10.23 35.97
N ARG A 167 -1.85 10.97 36.06
CA ARG A 167 -0.97 11.21 34.92
C ARG A 167 -0.13 9.97 34.55
N GLU A 168 0.14 9.10 35.50
CA GLU A 168 0.91 7.88 35.30
C GLU A 168 0.05 6.84 34.57
N ASP A 169 -1.17 6.62 35.00
CA ASP A 169 -2.16 5.77 34.35
C ASP A 169 -2.50 6.25 32.93
N ALA A 170 -2.70 7.57 32.74
CA ALA A 170 -2.93 8.15 31.43
C ALA A 170 -1.76 7.94 30.47
N ALA A 171 -0.52 7.98 30.98
CA ALA A 171 0.67 7.72 30.17
C ALA A 171 0.78 6.23 29.79
N GLU A 172 0.44 5.30 30.70
CA GLU A 172 0.39 3.87 30.41
C GLU A 172 -0.67 3.55 29.35
N MET A 173 -1.90 4.08 29.50
CA MET A 173 -2.95 3.91 28.50
C MET A 173 -2.53 4.43 27.12
N LEU A 174 -1.86 5.59 27.06
CA LEU A 174 -1.35 6.15 25.81
C LEU A 174 -0.26 5.25 25.22
N ALA A 175 0.63 4.69 26.05
CA ALA A 175 1.67 3.76 25.60
C ALA A 175 1.05 2.47 25.04
N ASP A 176 0.04 1.91 25.69
CA ASP A 176 -0.66 0.71 25.22
C ASP A 176 -1.27 0.92 23.83
N ILE A 177 -1.92 2.08 23.58
CA ILE A 177 -2.51 2.39 22.29
C ILE A 177 -1.43 2.60 21.22
N ARG A 178 -0.29 3.20 21.55
CA ARG A 178 0.83 3.39 20.62
C ARG A 178 1.46 2.08 20.14
N LEU A 179 1.39 1.03 20.94
CA LEU A 179 1.89 -0.29 20.59
C LEU A 179 0.93 -1.09 19.69
N LEU A 180 -0.20 -0.50 19.29
CA LEU A 180 -1.15 -1.13 18.39
C LEU A 180 -0.80 -0.83 16.93
N THR A 181 -1.17 -1.77 16.07
CA THR A 181 -0.94 -1.68 14.63
C THR A 181 -2.18 -1.11 13.93
N PRO A 182 -2.12 0.09 13.34
CA PRO A 182 -3.29 0.71 12.70
C PRO A 182 -3.68 0.07 11.36
N ALA A 183 -2.82 -0.75 10.79
CA ALA A 183 -3.02 -1.43 9.50
C ALA A 183 -2.47 -2.87 9.58
N PRO A 184 -3.24 -3.82 10.15
CA PRO A 184 -2.72 -5.15 10.48
C PRO A 184 -2.36 -6.00 9.25
N LEU A 185 -2.97 -5.79 8.08
CA LEU A 185 -2.62 -6.52 6.86
C LEU A 185 -1.52 -5.86 6.02
N GLN A 186 -1.26 -4.60 6.24
CA GLN A 186 -0.01 -4.10 5.71
C GLN A 186 1.06 -4.93 6.39
N PRO A 187 1.97 -5.58 5.62
CA PRO A 187 3.09 -6.18 6.27
C PRO A 187 3.56 -5.13 7.25
N VAL A 188 3.78 -5.54 8.49
CA VAL A 188 4.77 -4.90 9.32
C VAL A 188 6.09 -5.21 8.58
N THR A 189 6.24 -4.69 7.40
CA THR A 189 7.47 -4.08 7.03
C THR A 189 7.67 -3.25 8.25
N GLN A 190 8.47 -3.76 9.18
CA GLN A 190 9.08 -2.94 10.21
C GLN A 190 9.19 -1.63 9.51
N LEU A 191 8.27 -0.69 9.85
CA LEU A 191 8.48 0.67 9.42
C LEU A 191 9.92 0.81 9.85
N PRO A 192 10.88 0.82 8.93
CA PRO A 192 12.26 0.93 9.34
C PRO A 192 12.17 2.13 10.24
N GLU A 193 12.70 2.04 11.48
CA GLU A 193 12.58 3.08 12.51
C GLU A 193 13.05 4.43 12.00
N THR A 194 13.29 4.49 10.75
CA THR A 194 13.56 5.58 9.86
C THR A 194 12.32 5.88 9.05
N SER A 195 11.55 6.86 9.49
CA SER A 195 10.43 7.39 8.70
C SER A 195 10.98 8.06 7.44
N ARG A 196 11.21 7.24 6.39
CA ARG A 196 11.61 7.75 5.08
C ARG A 196 10.54 8.70 4.60
N ALA A 197 10.92 9.93 4.31
CA ALA A 197 10.01 10.88 3.71
C ALA A 197 9.56 10.34 2.34
N PRO A 198 8.24 10.30 2.05
CA PRO A 198 7.75 9.87 0.75
C PRO A 198 8.30 10.77 -0.35
N GLU A 199 8.74 10.21 -1.47
CA GLU A 199 9.26 10.98 -2.61
C GLU A 199 8.15 11.57 -3.48
N LEU A 200 6.99 10.91 -3.51
CA LEU A 200 5.81 11.33 -4.27
C LEU A 200 4.63 11.58 -3.33
N ILE A 201 3.83 12.58 -3.67
CA ILE A 201 2.58 12.89 -2.97
C ILE A 201 1.45 12.85 -4.00
N PHE A 202 0.44 12.03 -3.70
CA PHE A 202 -0.79 11.90 -4.48
C PHE A 202 -1.92 12.64 -3.76
N ASP A 203 -2.17 13.86 -4.20
CA ASP A 203 -3.27 14.66 -3.67
C ASP A 203 -4.55 14.33 -4.47
N GLN A 204 -5.64 14.15 -3.77
CA GLN A 204 -6.94 13.88 -4.37
C GLN A 204 -7.81 15.12 -4.24
N ASP A 205 -8.26 15.64 -5.39
CA ASP A 205 -9.23 16.72 -5.47
C ASP A 205 -10.64 16.26 -5.05
N ASP A 206 -11.55 17.20 -4.80
CA ASP A 206 -12.94 16.91 -4.42
C ASP A 206 -13.69 16.12 -5.52
N ASP A 207 -13.31 16.29 -6.78
CA ASP A 207 -13.83 15.53 -7.92
C ASP A 207 -13.25 14.11 -8.03
N GLY A 208 -12.36 13.72 -7.10
CA GLY A 208 -11.75 12.40 -7.06
C GLY A 208 -10.53 12.22 -7.96
N LYS A 209 -10.14 13.24 -8.72
CA LYS A 209 -8.96 13.19 -9.59
C LYS A 209 -7.68 13.26 -8.76
N ILE A 210 -6.70 12.41 -9.10
CA ILE A 210 -5.41 12.37 -8.41
C ILE A 210 -4.42 13.27 -9.13
N SER A 211 -3.90 14.26 -8.40
CA SER A 211 -2.74 15.07 -8.81
C SER A 211 -1.48 14.50 -8.18
N VAL A 212 -0.36 14.58 -8.89
CA VAL A 212 0.93 14.02 -8.48
C VAL A 212 1.95 15.13 -8.37
N ARG A 213 2.57 15.23 -7.22
CA ARG A 213 3.69 16.15 -7.00
C ARG A 213 4.86 15.45 -6.31
N LEU A 214 6.05 16.00 -6.50
CA LEU A 214 7.24 15.58 -5.78
C LEU A 214 7.23 16.15 -4.37
N ASN A 215 7.75 15.39 -3.43
CA ASN A 215 7.98 15.88 -2.08
C ASN A 215 9.35 16.58 -2.03
N GLU A 216 9.33 17.88 -1.88
CA GLU A 216 10.55 18.70 -1.84
C GLU A 216 11.41 18.41 -0.60
N VAL A 217 10.82 17.83 0.46
CA VAL A 217 11.55 17.43 1.67
C VAL A 217 12.41 16.20 1.41
N ALA A 218 11.90 15.24 0.62
CA ALA A 218 12.59 13.99 0.31
C ALA A 218 13.62 14.12 -0.81
N LEU A 219 13.45 15.11 -1.70
CA LEU A 219 14.31 15.34 -2.84
C LEU A 219 15.02 16.71 -2.70
N PRO A 220 16.25 16.73 -2.17
CA PRO A 220 16.98 17.98 -1.98
C PRO A 220 17.19 18.70 -3.31
N GLN A 221 16.84 19.97 -3.36
CA GLN A 221 17.09 20.82 -4.51
C GLN A 221 18.54 21.33 -4.46
N MET A 222 19.31 21.00 -5.49
CA MET A 222 20.70 21.39 -5.61
C MET A 222 20.87 22.30 -6.81
N LEU A 223 21.78 23.28 -6.68
CA LEU A 223 22.14 24.20 -7.76
C LEU A 223 23.66 24.22 -7.92
N ALA A 224 24.10 24.33 -9.19
CA ALA A 224 25.47 24.68 -9.48
C ALA A 224 25.66 26.21 -9.39
N ASP A 225 26.67 26.66 -8.67
CA ASP A 225 26.92 28.09 -8.46
C ASP A 225 27.67 28.70 -9.63
N ASP A 226 26.94 29.12 -10.66
CA ASP A 226 27.46 29.77 -11.85
C ASP A 226 28.13 31.11 -11.51
N ALA A 227 27.60 31.85 -10.53
CA ALA A 227 28.15 33.14 -10.13
C ALA A 227 29.52 32.99 -9.48
N MET A 228 29.66 32.01 -8.56
CA MET A 228 30.95 31.70 -7.94
C MET A 228 31.97 31.22 -8.97
N PHE A 229 31.58 30.33 -9.90
CA PHE A 229 32.49 29.87 -10.96
C PHE A 229 32.94 31.02 -11.85
N SER A 230 32.07 31.95 -12.21
CA SER A 230 32.36 33.12 -13.00
C SER A 230 33.34 34.06 -12.28
N ALA A 231 33.16 34.27 -10.96
CA ALA A 231 34.05 35.07 -10.13
C ALA A 231 35.47 34.46 -10.05
N VAL A 232 35.56 33.14 -9.81
CA VAL A 232 36.84 32.44 -9.78
C VAL A 232 37.55 32.53 -11.12
N LYS A 233 36.83 32.37 -12.23
CA LYS A 233 37.38 32.51 -13.59
C LYS A 233 37.92 33.90 -13.90
N ALA A 234 37.41 34.95 -13.26
CA ALA A 234 37.88 36.32 -13.44
C ALA A 234 39.13 36.65 -12.62
N ILE A 235 39.38 35.94 -11.53
CA ILE A 235 40.48 36.25 -10.58
C ILE A 235 41.66 35.27 -10.74
N GLU A 236 41.37 33.98 -11.04
CA GLU A 236 42.39 32.93 -11.04
C GLU A 236 43.20 32.94 -12.37
N THR A 237 44.53 33.07 -12.22
CA THR A 237 45.47 33.12 -13.34
C THR A 237 46.26 31.81 -13.49
N ASP A 238 46.32 30.96 -12.47
CA ASP A 238 47.03 29.68 -12.58
C ASP A 238 46.21 28.66 -13.39
N GLN A 239 46.81 28.17 -14.49
CA GLN A 239 46.18 27.18 -15.35
C GLN A 239 45.83 25.86 -14.66
N LYS A 240 46.64 25.41 -13.68
CA LYS A 240 46.38 24.17 -12.96
C LYS A 240 45.20 24.33 -11.98
N ALA A 241 45.17 25.44 -11.25
CA ALA A 241 44.05 25.79 -10.39
C ALA A 241 42.75 25.95 -11.20
N MET A 242 42.83 26.63 -12.37
CA MET A 242 41.67 26.79 -13.24
C MET A 242 41.15 25.46 -13.81
N ALA A 243 42.03 24.52 -14.15
CA ALA A 243 41.63 23.19 -14.58
C ALA A 243 40.86 22.45 -13.47
N TYR A 244 41.35 22.47 -12.24
CA TYR A 244 40.69 21.88 -11.07
C TYR A 244 39.29 22.50 -10.84
N TYR A 245 39.17 23.82 -10.84
CA TYR A 245 37.88 24.48 -10.67
C TYR A 245 36.90 24.17 -11.78
N ARG A 246 37.32 24.03 -13.02
CA ARG A 246 36.45 23.58 -14.12
C ARG A 246 35.96 22.18 -13.94
N ASP A 247 36.78 21.26 -13.43
CA ASP A 247 36.39 19.88 -13.19
C ASP A 247 35.42 19.78 -12.02
N CYS A 248 35.63 20.53 -10.94
CA CYS A 248 34.67 20.66 -9.84
C CYS A 248 33.32 21.20 -10.31
N TYR A 249 33.32 22.28 -11.11
CA TYR A 249 32.09 22.86 -11.64
C TYR A 249 31.35 21.90 -12.59
N ARG A 250 32.06 21.17 -13.45
CA ARG A 250 31.47 20.15 -14.30
C ARG A 250 30.86 19.02 -13.48
N GLY A 251 31.51 18.60 -12.40
CA GLY A 251 31.00 17.61 -11.44
C GLY A 251 29.69 18.09 -10.80
N ALA A 252 29.68 19.33 -10.29
CA ALA A 252 28.49 19.94 -9.70
C ALA A 252 27.32 20.00 -10.70
N ALA A 253 27.57 20.51 -11.92
CA ALA A 253 26.55 20.61 -12.97
C ALA A 253 26.01 19.23 -13.37
N SER A 254 26.89 18.22 -13.51
CA SER A 254 26.49 16.86 -13.83
C SER A 254 25.63 16.23 -12.74
N PHE A 255 25.98 16.48 -11.47
CA PHE A 255 25.22 16.01 -10.31
C PHE A 255 23.81 16.62 -10.27
N VAL A 256 23.70 17.93 -10.43
CA VAL A 256 22.40 18.64 -10.50
C VAL A 256 21.52 18.08 -11.62
N ILE A 257 22.09 17.88 -12.81
CA ILE A 257 21.36 17.30 -13.95
C ILE A 257 20.88 15.86 -13.63
N ALA A 258 21.71 15.05 -12.96
CA ALA A 258 21.33 13.69 -12.57
C ALA A 258 20.16 13.70 -11.59
N MET A 259 20.20 14.58 -10.57
CA MET A 259 19.11 14.74 -9.60
C MET A 259 17.81 15.20 -10.26
N GLN A 260 17.86 16.18 -11.15
CA GLN A 260 16.69 16.64 -11.89
C GLN A 260 16.10 15.54 -12.79
N LYS A 261 16.95 14.75 -13.46
CA LYS A 261 16.51 13.61 -14.27
C LYS A 261 15.81 12.54 -13.41
N ARG A 262 16.34 12.24 -12.22
CA ARG A 262 15.71 11.33 -11.27
C ARG A 262 14.33 11.85 -10.87
N ALA A 263 14.25 13.09 -10.41
CA ALA A 263 13.00 13.72 -9.99
C ALA A 263 11.94 13.71 -11.10
N ASN A 264 12.32 14.09 -12.32
CA ASN A 264 11.45 14.06 -13.48
C ASN A 264 11.00 12.63 -13.85
N THR A 265 11.88 11.64 -13.69
CA THR A 265 11.54 10.23 -13.94
C THR A 265 10.52 9.74 -12.95
N LEU A 266 10.72 10.00 -11.65
CA LEU A 266 9.77 9.65 -10.59
C LEU A 266 8.41 10.32 -10.80
N LEU A 267 8.39 11.61 -11.12
CA LEU A 267 7.14 12.34 -11.38
C LEU A 267 6.36 11.72 -12.56
N ARG A 268 7.04 11.42 -13.67
CA ARG A 268 6.42 10.78 -14.83
C ARG A 268 5.89 9.39 -14.52
N ILE A 269 6.62 8.58 -13.75
CA ILE A 269 6.17 7.27 -13.30
C ILE A 269 4.92 7.43 -12.41
N GLY A 270 4.97 8.34 -11.42
CA GLY A 270 3.85 8.63 -10.53
C GLY A 270 2.59 9.04 -11.29
N GLN A 271 2.71 9.90 -12.30
CA GLN A 271 1.58 10.33 -13.14
C GLN A 271 0.93 9.17 -13.89
N VAL A 272 1.71 8.24 -14.44
CA VAL A 272 1.17 7.06 -15.11
C VAL A 272 0.49 6.12 -14.11
N ILE A 273 1.10 5.90 -12.94
CA ILE A 273 0.49 5.08 -11.88
C ILE A 273 -0.83 5.71 -11.42
N ALA A 274 -0.84 7.01 -11.11
CA ALA A 274 -2.03 7.72 -10.66
C ALA A 274 -3.19 7.62 -11.69
N GLY A 275 -2.90 7.82 -12.97
CA GLY A 275 -3.90 7.72 -14.04
C GLY A 275 -4.43 6.30 -14.27
N LYS A 276 -3.57 5.28 -14.17
CA LYS A 276 -3.97 3.88 -14.39
C LYS A 276 -4.65 3.27 -13.17
N GLN A 277 -4.22 3.61 -11.95
CA GLN A 277 -4.64 3.00 -10.69
C GLN A 277 -5.50 3.91 -9.82
N GLU A 278 -6.11 4.94 -10.41
CA GLU A 278 -6.91 5.93 -9.68
C GLU A 278 -7.91 5.28 -8.71
N LYS A 279 -8.67 4.28 -9.19
CA LYS A 279 -9.66 3.60 -8.38
C LYS A 279 -9.03 2.82 -7.23
N PHE A 280 -7.93 2.10 -7.47
CA PHE A 280 -7.19 1.39 -6.42
C PHE A 280 -6.62 2.35 -5.38
N ILE A 281 -5.96 3.43 -5.80
CA ILE A 281 -5.39 4.43 -4.89
C ILE A 281 -6.47 5.03 -3.99
N ARG A 282 -7.67 5.23 -4.52
CA ARG A 282 -8.82 5.76 -3.77
C ARG A 282 -9.42 4.75 -2.80
N THR A 283 -9.64 3.50 -3.24
CA THR A 283 -10.36 2.48 -2.46
C THR A 283 -9.46 1.55 -1.66
N GLY A 284 -8.20 1.33 -2.10
CA GLY A 284 -7.26 0.36 -1.56
C GLY A 284 -7.61 -1.10 -1.87
N ARG A 285 -8.69 -1.36 -2.59
CA ARG A 285 -9.14 -2.73 -2.88
C ARG A 285 -8.33 -3.34 -4.01
N SER A 286 -7.76 -4.52 -3.80
CA SER A 286 -7.03 -5.26 -4.83
C SER A 286 -7.88 -5.54 -6.08
N LEU A 287 -9.22 -5.64 -5.92
CA LEU A 287 -10.17 -5.81 -7.03
C LEU A 287 -10.26 -4.60 -7.97
N ASP A 288 -9.94 -3.42 -7.48
CA ASP A 288 -9.97 -2.19 -8.26
C ASP A 288 -8.66 -1.95 -9.02
N LYS A 289 -7.63 -2.79 -8.82
CA LYS A 289 -6.37 -2.72 -9.56
C LYS A 289 -6.60 -3.01 -11.03
N LYS A 290 -6.05 -2.16 -11.87
CA LYS A 290 -5.94 -2.42 -13.32
C LYS A 290 -4.59 -3.08 -13.62
N PRO A 291 -4.50 -3.92 -14.65
CA PRO A 291 -3.21 -4.49 -15.05
C PRO A 291 -2.22 -3.39 -15.42
N LEU A 292 -1.09 -3.39 -14.74
CA LEU A 292 0.02 -2.47 -14.97
C LEU A 292 1.33 -3.17 -14.61
N THR A 293 2.17 -3.42 -15.59
CA THR A 293 3.48 -4.07 -15.37
C THR A 293 4.62 -3.07 -15.51
N MET A 294 5.78 -3.40 -14.93
CA MET A 294 7.00 -2.59 -15.15
C MET A 294 7.36 -2.48 -16.64
N GLY A 295 7.08 -3.52 -17.45
CA GLY A 295 7.27 -3.48 -18.90
C GLY A 295 6.33 -2.50 -19.59
N ALA A 296 5.07 -2.45 -19.18
CA ALA A 296 4.09 -1.49 -19.71
C ALA A 296 4.48 -0.05 -19.35
N LEU A 297 4.90 0.20 -18.09
CA LEU A 297 5.44 1.49 -17.68
C LEU A 297 6.67 1.90 -18.51
N ALA A 298 7.60 0.95 -18.72
CA ALA A 298 8.80 1.18 -19.51
C ALA A 298 8.47 1.58 -20.95
N SER A 299 7.56 0.86 -21.60
CA SER A 299 7.11 1.16 -22.96
C SER A 299 6.40 2.51 -23.06
N GLU A 300 5.52 2.83 -22.12
CA GLU A 300 4.75 4.09 -22.12
C GLU A 300 5.65 5.32 -21.89
N LEU A 301 6.66 5.17 -21.04
CA LEU A 301 7.59 6.26 -20.72
C LEU A 301 8.81 6.35 -21.65
N GLY A 302 9.02 5.36 -22.52
CA GLY A 302 10.20 5.25 -23.36
C GLY A 302 11.49 5.02 -22.57
N LEU A 303 11.41 4.29 -21.44
CA LEU A 303 12.51 4.02 -20.54
C LEU A 303 12.85 2.52 -20.49
N ASN A 304 14.05 2.19 -20.01
CA ASN A 304 14.40 0.80 -19.74
C ASN A 304 13.69 0.30 -18.46
N LYS A 305 13.31 -0.98 -18.46
CA LYS A 305 12.69 -1.63 -17.29
C LYS A 305 13.57 -1.52 -16.03
N SER A 306 14.89 -1.64 -16.18
CA SER A 306 15.86 -1.47 -15.09
C SER A 306 15.85 -0.06 -14.48
N THR A 307 15.65 0.97 -15.31
CA THR A 307 15.54 2.36 -14.84
C THR A 307 14.30 2.55 -13.95
N ILE A 308 13.17 1.97 -14.38
CA ILE A 308 11.92 2.02 -13.59
C ILE A 308 12.09 1.23 -12.30
N SER A 309 12.62 0.01 -12.35
CA SER A 309 12.86 -0.82 -11.18
C SER A 309 13.71 -0.09 -10.13
N ARG A 310 14.84 0.52 -10.55
CA ARG A 310 15.70 1.30 -9.66
C ARG A 310 15.02 2.56 -9.12
N ALA A 311 14.18 3.21 -9.92
CA ALA A 311 13.44 4.38 -9.46
C ALA A 311 12.39 4.02 -8.38
N LEU A 312 11.74 2.86 -8.50
CA LEU A 312 10.67 2.43 -7.62
C LEU A 312 11.13 1.64 -6.38
N SER A 313 12.34 1.03 -6.40
CA SER A 313 12.80 0.13 -5.34
C SER A 313 12.79 0.74 -3.93
N ASN A 314 13.03 2.04 -3.82
CA ASN A 314 13.08 2.75 -2.54
C ASN A 314 12.11 3.96 -2.51
N CYS A 315 11.16 4.02 -3.43
CA CYS A 315 10.20 5.11 -3.52
C CYS A 315 8.99 4.81 -2.65
N LEU A 316 8.51 5.82 -1.92
CA LEU A 316 7.24 5.80 -1.21
C LEU A 316 6.32 6.89 -1.76
N ILE A 317 5.04 6.60 -1.76
CA ILE A 317 3.97 7.51 -2.19
C ILE A 317 3.12 7.84 -0.96
N GLU A 318 2.95 9.12 -0.67
CA GLU A 318 1.97 9.58 0.31
C GLU A 318 0.61 9.71 -0.38
N THR A 319 -0.42 9.17 0.25
CA THR A 319 -1.81 9.26 -0.20
C THR A 319 -2.71 9.70 0.97
N LYS A 320 -3.95 10.10 0.71
CA LYS A 320 -4.93 10.36 1.79
C LYS A 320 -5.15 9.17 2.73
N ARG A 321 -4.85 7.94 2.29
CA ARG A 321 -5.00 6.70 3.04
C ARG A 321 -3.75 6.29 3.82
N GLY A 322 -2.63 6.97 3.61
CA GLY A 322 -1.33 6.67 4.20
C GLY A 322 -0.26 6.42 3.15
N LEU A 323 0.87 5.85 3.57
CA LEU A 323 1.99 5.53 2.71
C LEU A 323 1.67 4.30 1.86
N LEU A 324 2.00 4.38 0.59
CA LEU A 324 1.79 3.33 -0.42
C LEU A 324 3.12 3.02 -1.11
N ASN A 325 3.46 1.75 -1.21
CA ASN A 325 4.58 1.33 -2.06
C ASN A 325 4.13 1.34 -3.53
N PRO A 326 4.81 2.02 -4.44
CA PRO A 326 4.43 2.03 -5.86
C PRO A 326 4.45 0.64 -6.51
N ILE A 327 5.20 -0.33 -5.96
CA ILE A 327 5.20 -1.72 -6.42
C ILE A 327 3.83 -2.37 -6.22
N ASP A 328 3.11 -2.02 -5.14
CA ASP A 328 1.76 -2.54 -4.86
C ASP A 328 0.71 -2.05 -5.86
N CYS A 329 1.01 -0.99 -6.61
CA CYS A 329 0.18 -0.53 -7.72
C CYS A 329 0.35 -1.38 -8.99
N LEU A 330 1.34 -2.28 -9.02
CA LEU A 330 1.60 -3.12 -10.18
C LEU A 330 0.79 -4.40 -10.09
N ALA A 331 0.13 -4.76 -11.19
CA ALA A 331 -0.64 -5.99 -11.33
C ALA A 331 -0.38 -6.62 -12.69
N ARG A 332 -0.23 -7.93 -12.74
CA ARG A 332 -0.06 -8.65 -14.01
C ARG A 332 -1.41 -8.80 -14.71
N PRO A 333 -1.46 -8.68 -16.04
CA PRO A 333 -2.66 -9.03 -16.80
C PRO A 333 -2.97 -10.51 -16.64
N LEU A 334 -4.24 -10.85 -16.71
CA LEU A 334 -4.73 -12.22 -16.56
C LEU A 334 -4.18 -13.16 -17.64
N SER A 335 -4.22 -12.72 -18.91
CA SER A 335 -3.72 -13.44 -20.08
C SER A 335 -3.49 -12.45 -21.21
N GLU A 336 -2.82 -12.89 -22.28
CA GLU A 336 -2.65 -12.09 -23.52
C GLU A 336 -4.02 -11.77 -24.16
N GLU A 337 -4.99 -12.66 -24.04
CA GLU A 337 -6.35 -12.49 -24.57
C GLU A 337 -7.26 -11.62 -23.66
N SER A 338 -6.86 -11.37 -22.43
CA SER A 338 -7.57 -10.53 -21.46
C SER A 338 -6.63 -9.56 -20.75
N PRO A 339 -6.01 -8.63 -21.51
CA PRO A 339 -4.96 -7.75 -20.99
C PRO A 339 -5.49 -6.69 -20.01
N GLU A 340 -6.80 -6.45 -19.99
CA GLU A 340 -7.44 -5.44 -19.12
C GLU A 340 -7.91 -5.98 -17.77
N ARG A 341 -7.69 -7.29 -17.50
CA ARG A 341 -8.21 -7.98 -16.33
C ARG A 341 -7.10 -8.50 -15.43
N THR A 342 -7.36 -8.53 -14.13
CA THR A 342 -6.46 -9.11 -13.13
C THR A 342 -6.95 -10.47 -12.64
N ARG A 343 -6.08 -11.22 -12.00
CA ARG A 343 -6.40 -12.52 -11.40
C ARG A 343 -7.51 -12.38 -10.35
N GLU A 344 -7.43 -11.36 -9.51
CA GLU A 344 -8.36 -11.10 -8.40
C GLU A 344 -9.77 -10.88 -8.92
N GLN A 345 -9.92 -10.12 -10.00
CA GLN A 345 -11.21 -9.88 -10.66
C GLN A 345 -11.84 -11.16 -11.18
N VAL A 346 -11.03 -12.08 -11.72
CA VAL A 346 -11.53 -13.39 -12.18
C VAL A 346 -11.97 -14.24 -11.02
N LEU A 347 -11.19 -14.32 -9.95
CA LEU A 347 -11.53 -15.10 -8.76
C LEU A 347 -12.88 -14.65 -8.19
N GLN A 348 -13.08 -13.34 -8.06
CA GLN A 348 -14.36 -12.78 -7.62
C GLN A 348 -15.51 -13.13 -8.60
N ARG A 349 -15.30 -12.96 -9.89
CA ARG A 349 -16.33 -13.26 -10.89
C ARG A 349 -16.68 -14.75 -10.91
N LEU A 350 -15.68 -15.63 -10.79
CA LEU A 350 -15.85 -17.07 -10.71
C LEU A 350 -16.66 -17.46 -9.47
N SER A 351 -16.31 -16.90 -8.31
CA SER A 351 -17.06 -17.09 -7.07
C SER A 351 -18.54 -16.68 -7.24
N LEU A 352 -18.78 -15.51 -7.82
CA LEU A 352 -20.15 -15.02 -8.07
C LEU A 352 -20.94 -15.98 -9.00
N LEU A 353 -20.33 -16.45 -10.08
CA LEU A 353 -20.98 -17.36 -11.03
C LEU A 353 -21.39 -18.69 -10.37
N ILE A 354 -20.51 -19.24 -9.52
CA ILE A 354 -20.78 -20.47 -8.80
C ILE A 354 -21.84 -20.27 -7.71
N ARG A 355 -21.89 -19.08 -7.09
CA ARG A 355 -22.93 -18.74 -6.12
C ARG A 355 -24.32 -18.68 -6.74
N THR A 356 -24.41 -18.08 -7.92
CA THR A 356 -25.68 -17.87 -8.62
C THR A 356 -26.10 -19.07 -9.45
N GLU A 357 -25.28 -20.16 -9.50
CA GLU A 357 -25.62 -21.36 -10.23
C GLU A 357 -26.78 -22.13 -9.57
N ASN A 358 -27.52 -22.85 -10.40
CA ASN A 358 -28.54 -23.78 -9.90
C ASN A 358 -27.89 -24.97 -9.19
N LYS A 359 -28.13 -25.11 -7.89
CA LYS A 359 -27.56 -26.19 -7.05
C LYS A 359 -27.86 -27.58 -7.59
N ASN A 360 -29.03 -27.79 -8.25
CA ASN A 360 -29.43 -29.08 -8.82
C ASN A 360 -28.72 -29.36 -10.16
N ALA A 361 -28.24 -28.32 -10.83
CA ALA A 361 -27.55 -28.41 -12.13
C ALA A 361 -26.32 -27.47 -12.13
N PRO A 362 -25.27 -27.78 -11.33
CA PRO A 362 -24.10 -26.92 -11.22
C PRO A 362 -23.31 -26.89 -12.53
N HIS A 363 -22.76 -25.72 -12.87
CA HIS A 363 -22.01 -25.50 -14.09
C HIS A 363 -20.70 -26.30 -14.10
N SER A 364 -20.39 -26.87 -15.25
CA SER A 364 -19.07 -27.48 -15.49
C SER A 364 -17.96 -26.42 -15.59
N ASP A 365 -16.71 -26.82 -15.38
CA ASP A 365 -15.57 -25.90 -15.55
C ASP A 365 -15.48 -25.33 -16.98
N GLU A 366 -16.03 -26.03 -17.96
CA GLU A 366 -16.14 -25.56 -19.35
C GLU A 366 -17.23 -24.51 -19.54
N GLU A 367 -18.40 -24.71 -18.91
CA GLU A 367 -19.47 -23.73 -18.90
C GLU A 367 -19.07 -22.46 -18.14
N LEU A 368 -18.39 -22.61 -17.01
CA LEU A 368 -17.83 -21.49 -16.26
C LEU A 368 -16.82 -20.72 -17.11
N ALA A 369 -15.93 -21.39 -17.83
CA ALA A 369 -14.99 -20.76 -18.75
C ALA A 369 -15.73 -19.97 -19.85
N ARG A 370 -16.81 -20.51 -20.41
CA ARG A 370 -17.63 -19.85 -21.43
C ARG A 370 -18.36 -18.60 -20.87
N GLN A 371 -18.92 -18.71 -19.66
CA GLN A 371 -19.58 -17.59 -19.00
C GLN A 371 -18.57 -16.48 -18.63
N LEU A 372 -17.39 -16.85 -18.17
CA LEU A 372 -16.30 -15.92 -17.94
C LEU A 372 -15.83 -15.24 -19.22
N ALA A 373 -15.75 -15.98 -20.34
CA ALA A 373 -15.39 -15.41 -21.65
C ALA A 373 -16.41 -14.37 -22.12
N ASN A 374 -17.72 -14.62 -21.91
CA ASN A 374 -18.78 -13.64 -22.18
C ASN A 374 -18.63 -12.36 -21.34
N ALA A 375 -18.08 -12.47 -20.14
CA ALA A 375 -17.76 -11.34 -19.25
C ALA A 375 -16.36 -10.73 -19.52
N LYS A 376 -15.76 -11.03 -20.69
CA LYS A 376 -14.42 -10.57 -21.10
C LYS A 376 -13.25 -11.12 -20.25
N PHE A 377 -13.43 -12.28 -19.62
CA PHE A 377 -12.36 -13.01 -18.94
C PHE A 377 -12.04 -14.28 -19.73
N LYS A 378 -11.18 -14.18 -20.73
CA LYS A 378 -10.80 -15.31 -21.56
C LYS A 378 -9.74 -16.14 -20.86
N ILE A 379 -10.16 -17.24 -20.27
CA ILE A 379 -9.29 -18.22 -19.58
C ILE A 379 -9.67 -19.64 -19.98
N SER A 380 -8.69 -20.52 -19.93
CA SER A 380 -8.90 -21.93 -20.29
C SER A 380 -9.67 -22.68 -19.18
N ARG A 381 -10.35 -23.79 -19.54
CA ARG A 381 -10.97 -24.71 -18.57
C ARG A 381 -9.99 -25.15 -17.46
N ARG A 382 -8.73 -25.42 -17.82
CA ARG A 382 -7.69 -25.80 -16.83
C ARG A 382 -7.42 -24.69 -15.82
N THR A 383 -7.38 -23.44 -16.28
CA THR A 383 -7.21 -22.28 -15.41
C THR A 383 -8.43 -22.06 -14.50
N VAL A 384 -9.65 -22.27 -15.02
CA VAL A 384 -10.88 -22.24 -14.20
C VAL A 384 -10.82 -23.29 -13.10
N ALA A 385 -10.45 -24.53 -13.42
CA ALA A 385 -10.31 -25.61 -12.45
C ALA A 385 -9.27 -25.28 -11.36
N LYS A 386 -8.11 -24.69 -11.77
CA LYS A 386 -7.08 -24.20 -10.84
C LYS A 386 -7.62 -23.09 -9.92
N TYR A 387 -8.30 -22.10 -10.48
CA TYR A 387 -8.85 -20.98 -9.69
C TYR A 387 -9.99 -21.40 -8.78
N ARG A 388 -10.83 -22.33 -9.24
CA ARG A 388 -11.85 -22.95 -8.38
C ARG A 388 -11.21 -23.70 -7.21
N GLY A 389 -10.10 -24.42 -7.46
CA GLY A 389 -9.31 -25.07 -6.40
C GLY A 389 -8.74 -24.07 -5.39
N LEU A 390 -8.23 -22.93 -5.85
CA LEU A 390 -7.76 -21.84 -4.97
C LEU A 390 -8.88 -21.23 -4.10
N LEU A 391 -10.12 -21.23 -4.61
CA LEU A 391 -11.31 -20.84 -3.85
C LEU A 391 -11.87 -21.97 -2.97
N ASP A 392 -11.21 -23.16 -2.96
CA ASP A 392 -11.67 -24.39 -2.31
C ASP A 392 -13.11 -24.79 -2.68
N ILE A 393 -13.50 -24.45 -3.89
CA ILE A 393 -14.82 -24.80 -4.41
C ILE A 393 -14.72 -26.20 -5.06
N ARG A 394 -15.57 -27.12 -4.60
CA ARG A 394 -15.61 -28.51 -5.09
C ARG A 394 -15.97 -28.59 -6.57
N GLY A 395 -15.52 -29.67 -7.24
CA GLY A 395 -15.85 -29.95 -8.64
C GLY A 395 -17.36 -30.13 -8.86
N VAL A 396 -17.82 -30.01 -10.11
CA VAL A 396 -19.23 -30.10 -10.52
C VAL A 396 -19.94 -31.33 -9.93
N TYR A 397 -19.27 -32.50 -9.98
CA TYR A 397 -19.84 -33.75 -9.45
C TYR A 397 -20.07 -33.72 -7.94
N GLN A 398 -19.09 -33.16 -7.20
CA GLN A 398 -19.20 -33.06 -5.74
C GLN A 398 -20.21 -31.99 -5.31
N ARG A 399 -20.31 -30.87 -6.06
CA ARG A 399 -21.32 -29.82 -5.82
C ARG A 399 -22.73 -30.38 -6.03
N ARG A 400 -22.93 -31.19 -7.08
CA ARG A 400 -24.20 -31.85 -7.36
C ARG A 400 -24.60 -32.87 -6.28
N LYS A 401 -23.62 -33.59 -5.72
CA LYS A 401 -23.86 -34.56 -4.62
C LYS A 401 -24.20 -33.86 -3.30
N ALA A 402 -23.61 -32.68 -3.03
CA ALA A 402 -23.89 -31.92 -1.83
C ALA A 402 -25.25 -31.21 -1.84
N ALA A 403 -25.90 -31.11 -3.00
CA ALA A 403 -27.23 -30.51 -3.16
C ALA A 403 -28.38 -31.53 -3.06
N ARG A 404 -28.05 -32.80 -2.98
CA ARG A 404 -29.00 -33.92 -2.71
C ARG A 404 -28.96 -34.33 -1.24
#